data_cad6e576b1dbbc2d27626a58ed320d2e
#
_entry.id   cad6e576b1dbbc2d27626a58ed320d2e
#
_cell.length_a   1.000
_cell.length_b   1.000
_cell.length_c   1.000
_cell.angle_alpha   90.00
_cell.angle_beta   90.00
_cell.angle_gamma   90.00
#
_symmetry.space_group_name_H-M   'P 1'
#
loop_
_entity.id
_entity.type
_entity.pdbx_description
1 polymer ?
#
loop_
_entity_poly.entity_id
_entity_poly.type
_entity_poly.pdbx_seq_one_letter_code
_entity_poly.pdbx_strand_id
1 'polypeptide(L)'
;MNTPGGKQHSDDKRQPTPERDRIISTESDWTFDLIDRYNQEIERIAKDVYHLDCYPVQLELISSEQMMDAYASVGMPIGYNHWSFGKQFVITEKNYKRGQMNLAYEIVINSNPCIAYLMEENTLTMQALVIAHAAYGHNSFFKGNYLFKIWTDAEAIIDYLIFAKNYIAECEEKHGIQEVEEILDSCHALMNFGVDRYKRRAGETLEDEPHVQSDRELILQHHVNELWRQLNIHEPQEKENKTKRIPPEPQENILYFLEKNAPLLKPWQREIIRIVRKIAQYFYPQRQTQVMNEGWACFWHYTIMNHMYDEGLINDAAMLEFMHTHTNVIAQPDFDSPYYSGINPYALGFKMMMDIRNICENPTEEDLQWFPDIAHSDWQTTLDFAMRNFKDESFIGQYLSPRLIREFRLFSVLDDDREENLSISAIHDDAGYRAVREKLSAQYNLSNREPNLQVYNVDHQGDRTLTLRYYKDRNRPLSDTTNEVIKHLHRLWGFKVEIEAVESDGETRITHRCPQPASEELTID
;
A
#
# COMPACT_ATOMS: atom_id res chain seq x y z
N MET A 1 70.74 49.63 -7.83
CA MET A 1 70.90 49.19 -6.39
C MET A 1 69.67 48.37 -6.05
N ASN A 2 69.89 47.05 -5.99
CA ASN A 2 69.41 46.10 -4.97
C ASN A 2 67.89 45.94 -4.82
N THR A 3 67.24 44.78 -4.82
CA THR A 3 67.61 43.38 -4.78
C THR A 3 66.29 42.57 -4.93
N PRO A 4 66.31 41.30 -5.25
CA PRO A 4 65.11 40.59 -5.70
C PRO A 4 64.29 39.97 -4.54
N GLY A 5 62.98 40.05 -4.67
CA GLY A 5 62.05 39.41 -3.75
C GLY A 5 61.79 37.94 -4.10
N GLY A 6 62.01 37.05 -3.15
CA GLY A 6 61.83 35.62 -3.23
C GLY A 6 60.39 35.21 -3.46
N LYS A 7 60.21 34.24 -4.34
CA LYS A 7 58.96 33.47 -4.49
C LYS A 7 58.84 32.52 -3.30
N GLN A 8 57.84 32.72 -2.47
CA GLN A 8 57.38 31.72 -1.52
C GLN A 8 56.60 30.64 -2.29
N HIS A 9 57.14 29.42 -2.24
CA HIS A 9 56.41 28.21 -2.57
C HIS A 9 55.31 28.03 -1.52
N SER A 10 54.06 28.08 -1.96
CA SER A 10 52.93 27.58 -1.16
C SER A 10 53.00 26.06 -1.20
N ASP A 11 53.37 25.45 -0.07
CA ASP A 11 53.18 24.03 0.17
C ASP A 11 51.69 23.68 0.05
N ASP A 12 51.38 23.02 -1.03
CA ASP A 12 50.08 22.38 -1.25
C ASP A 12 50.02 21.18 -0.26
N LYS A 13 49.44 21.44 0.90
CA LYS A 13 49.11 20.38 1.86
C LYS A 13 47.96 19.58 1.28
N ARG A 14 48.28 18.57 0.46
CA ARG A 14 47.35 17.47 0.17
C ARG A 14 46.86 16.90 1.49
N GLN A 15 45.55 16.99 1.72
CA GLN A 15 44.92 16.28 2.83
C GLN A 15 45.27 14.80 2.75
N PRO A 16 45.55 14.15 3.87
CA PRO A 16 45.84 12.71 3.86
C PRO A 16 44.63 11.96 3.31
N THR A 17 44.88 11.08 2.34
CA THR A 17 43.92 10.09 1.85
C THR A 17 43.35 9.34 3.06
N PRO A 18 42.02 9.14 3.18
CA PRO A 18 41.48 8.41 4.30
C PRO A 18 42.06 7.01 4.37
N GLU A 19 42.46 6.64 5.56
CA GLU A 19 43.14 5.38 5.87
C GLU A 19 42.31 4.20 5.38
N ARG A 20 42.87 3.39 4.51
CA ARG A 20 42.31 2.11 4.02
C ARG A 20 42.08 1.05 5.12
N ASP A 21 42.40 1.38 6.37
CA ASP A 21 42.27 0.49 7.53
C ASP A 21 40.86 0.43 8.13
N ARG A 22 39.90 1.17 7.56
CA ARG A 22 38.50 1.18 8.04
C ARG A 22 37.56 0.26 7.28
N ILE A 23 37.97 -0.35 6.18
CA ILE A 23 37.14 -1.24 5.38
C ILE A 23 36.67 -2.42 6.24
N ILE A 24 35.35 -2.63 6.31
CA ILE A 24 34.76 -3.71 7.11
C ILE A 24 35.19 -5.08 6.57
N SER A 25 35.10 -5.26 5.25
CA SER A 25 35.54 -6.48 4.56
C SER A 25 35.90 -6.20 3.10
N THR A 26 36.76 -7.04 2.53
CA THR A 26 37.05 -7.10 1.09
C THR A 26 36.48 -8.36 0.45
N GLU A 27 35.81 -9.21 1.21
CA GLU A 27 35.22 -10.47 0.78
C GLU A 27 33.86 -10.26 0.16
N SER A 28 33.47 -11.11 -0.78
CA SER A 28 32.15 -11.13 -1.37
C SER A 28 31.14 -11.97 -0.58
N ASP A 29 31.65 -12.99 0.14
CA ASP A 29 30.83 -13.89 0.91
C ASP A 29 30.60 -13.34 2.32
N TRP A 30 29.40 -13.55 2.82
CA TRP A 30 29.01 -13.10 4.15
C TRP A 30 29.31 -14.15 5.23
N THR A 31 29.49 -13.66 6.45
CA THR A 31 29.46 -14.43 7.69
C THR A 31 28.55 -13.71 8.67
N PHE A 32 28.07 -14.42 9.71
CA PHE A 32 27.24 -13.77 10.73
C PHE A 32 27.96 -12.57 11.39
N ASP A 33 29.27 -12.70 11.66
CA ASP A 33 30.07 -11.60 12.23
C ASP A 33 30.15 -10.40 11.27
N LEU A 34 30.27 -10.63 9.97
CA LEU A 34 30.28 -9.56 8.97
C LEU A 34 28.91 -8.90 8.86
N ILE A 35 27.82 -9.68 8.81
CA ILE A 35 26.45 -9.13 8.80
C ILE A 35 26.24 -8.25 10.04
N ASP A 36 26.64 -8.72 11.22
CA ASP A 36 26.48 -7.94 12.45
C ASP A 36 27.29 -6.63 12.42
N ARG A 37 28.55 -6.67 11.95
CA ARG A 37 29.37 -5.46 11.79
C ARG A 37 28.78 -4.47 10.80
N TYR A 38 28.28 -4.93 9.65
CA TYR A 38 27.61 -4.08 8.68
C TYR A 38 26.33 -3.49 9.28
N ASN A 39 25.53 -4.30 9.96
CA ASN A 39 24.31 -3.83 10.64
C ASN A 39 24.60 -2.75 11.69
N GLN A 40 25.65 -2.90 12.50
CA GLN A 40 26.06 -1.91 13.50
C GLN A 40 26.44 -0.57 12.86
N GLU A 41 27.21 -0.58 11.76
CA GLU A 41 27.58 0.66 11.07
C GLU A 41 26.39 1.30 10.34
N ILE A 42 25.54 0.50 9.70
CA ILE A 42 24.31 0.97 9.07
C ILE A 42 23.37 1.58 10.13
N GLU A 43 23.23 0.92 11.29
CA GLU A 43 22.44 1.44 12.42
C GLU A 43 22.97 2.79 12.91
N ARG A 44 24.28 2.89 13.12
CA ARG A 44 24.95 4.14 13.53
C ARG A 44 24.64 5.26 12.54
N ILE A 45 24.85 5.01 11.25
CA ILE A 45 24.61 6.01 10.21
C ILE A 45 23.12 6.38 10.16
N ALA A 46 22.23 5.40 10.17
CA ALA A 46 20.78 5.64 10.11
C ALA A 46 20.27 6.43 11.31
N LYS A 47 20.68 6.05 12.54
CA LYS A 47 20.13 6.63 13.77
C LYS A 47 20.91 7.86 14.26
N ASP A 48 22.25 7.81 14.26
CA ASP A 48 23.06 8.86 14.88
C ASP A 48 23.35 10.00 13.89
N VAL A 49 23.49 9.70 12.58
CA VAL A 49 23.76 10.72 11.56
C VAL A 49 22.47 11.26 10.95
N TYR A 50 21.57 10.36 10.53
CA TYR A 50 20.34 10.76 9.82
C TYR A 50 19.08 10.75 10.69
N HIS A 51 19.17 10.37 11.95
CA HIS A 51 18.11 10.42 12.95
C HIS A 51 16.83 9.66 12.56
N LEU A 52 16.98 8.53 11.85
CA LEU A 52 15.85 7.68 11.51
C LEU A 52 15.24 7.05 12.77
N ASP A 53 13.94 7.22 12.92
CA ASP A 53 13.18 6.62 14.03
C ASP A 53 12.70 5.21 13.67
N CYS A 54 13.46 4.19 14.09
CA CYS A 54 13.21 2.78 13.79
C CYS A 54 12.81 1.99 15.05
N TYR A 55 12.01 0.93 14.85
CA TYR A 55 11.89 -0.12 15.85
C TYR A 55 13.22 -0.86 16.02
N PRO A 56 13.47 -1.56 17.15
CA PRO A 56 14.55 -2.53 17.22
C PRO A 56 14.49 -3.52 16.04
N VAL A 57 15.64 -3.94 15.56
CA VAL A 57 15.75 -4.78 14.37
C VAL A 57 16.05 -6.22 14.75
N GLN A 58 15.40 -7.17 14.10
CA GLN A 58 15.71 -8.59 14.11
C GLN A 58 15.98 -9.03 12.68
N LEU A 59 17.21 -9.53 12.42
CA LEU A 59 17.60 -10.05 11.11
C LEU A 59 17.47 -11.57 11.11
N GLU A 60 16.77 -12.10 10.10
CA GLU A 60 16.57 -13.54 9.90
C GLU A 60 17.10 -13.94 8.52
N LEU A 61 17.96 -14.97 8.48
CA LEU A 61 18.46 -15.51 7.22
C LEU A 61 17.62 -16.69 6.79
N ILE A 62 17.14 -16.65 5.56
CA ILE A 62 16.30 -17.70 4.97
C ILE A 62 16.80 -18.08 3.56
N SER A 63 16.54 -19.32 3.14
CA SER A 63 16.85 -19.77 1.80
C SER A 63 15.93 -19.14 0.76
N SER A 64 16.34 -19.15 -0.51
CA SER A 64 15.50 -18.72 -1.63
C SER A 64 14.17 -19.47 -1.71
N GLU A 65 14.12 -20.74 -1.32
CA GLU A 65 12.90 -21.55 -1.28
C GLU A 65 11.93 -21.03 -0.19
N GLN A 66 12.46 -20.75 1.01
CA GLN A 66 11.67 -20.14 2.09
C GLN A 66 11.20 -18.73 1.74
N MET A 67 12.02 -17.96 1.03
CA MET A 67 11.65 -16.64 0.53
C MET A 67 10.49 -16.73 -0.48
N MET A 68 10.54 -17.70 -1.41
CA MET A 68 9.44 -17.95 -2.35
C MET A 68 8.15 -18.39 -1.66
N ASP A 69 8.24 -19.22 -0.62
CA ASP A 69 7.08 -19.63 0.17
C ASP A 69 6.43 -18.44 0.90
N ALA A 70 7.25 -17.58 1.47
CA ALA A 70 6.79 -16.36 2.11
C ALA A 70 6.09 -15.40 1.12
N TYR A 71 6.63 -15.25 -0.09
CA TYR A 71 5.95 -14.48 -1.15
C TYR A 71 4.62 -15.07 -1.56
N ALA A 72 4.54 -16.39 -1.67
CA ALA A 72 3.31 -17.10 -2.01
C ALA A 72 2.24 -16.91 -0.92
N SER A 73 2.66 -16.73 0.33
CA SER A 73 1.82 -16.52 1.51
C SER A 73 1.53 -15.02 1.78
N VAL A 74 1.41 -14.21 0.72
CA VAL A 74 1.11 -12.76 0.80
C VAL A 74 2.21 -11.97 1.55
N GLY A 75 3.46 -12.40 1.47
CA GLY A 75 4.59 -11.76 2.15
C GLY A 75 4.65 -12.01 3.67
N MET A 76 3.95 -13.06 4.15
CA MET A 76 3.93 -13.44 5.57
C MET A 76 4.54 -14.82 5.78
N PRO A 77 5.81 -14.93 6.22
CA PRO A 77 6.45 -16.20 6.55
C PRO A 77 5.74 -16.94 7.70
N ILE A 78 5.02 -16.19 8.53
CA ILE A 78 4.24 -16.70 9.66
C ILE A 78 2.76 -16.54 9.31
N GLY A 79 2.16 -17.54 8.67
CA GLY A 79 0.76 -17.51 8.24
C GLY A 79 0.07 -18.86 8.40
N TYR A 80 -1.25 -18.87 8.24
CA TYR A 80 -2.01 -20.09 8.10
C TYR A 80 -1.87 -20.66 6.69
N ASN A 81 -2.12 -21.96 6.52
CA ASN A 81 -2.06 -22.62 5.22
C ASN A 81 -3.35 -22.37 4.43
N HIS A 82 -3.20 -22.22 3.10
CA HIS A 82 -4.32 -22.17 2.17
C HIS A 82 -3.88 -22.69 0.80
N TRP A 83 -4.74 -23.43 0.10
CA TRP A 83 -4.40 -24.04 -1.20
C TRP A 83 -3.93 -23.01 -2.26
N SER A 84 -4.47 -21.79 -2.22
CA SER A 84 -4.06 -20.72 -3.15
C SER A 84 -2.60 -20.32 -3.00
N PHE A 85 -2.04 -20.42 -1.80
CA PHE A 85 -0.64 -20.13 -1.50
C PHE A 85 0.27 -21.16 -2.18
N GLY A 86 -0.07 -22.45 -2.07
CA GLY A 86 0.66 -23.51 -2.79
C GLY A 86 0.62 -23.34 -4.31
N LYS A 87 -0.54 -22.95 -4.86
CA LYS A 87 -0.66 -22.62 -6.29
C LYS A 87 0.23 -21.43 -6.68
N GLN A 88 0.23 -20.38 -5.88
CA GLN A 88 1.07 -19.20 -6.09
C GLN A 88 2.56 -19.55 -6.01
N PHE A 89 2.95 -20.40 -5.04
CA PHE A 89 4.32 -20.91 -4.92
C PHE A 89 4.81 -21.56 -6.22
N VAL A 90 4.04 -22.49 -6.78
CA VAL A 90 4.40 -23.18 -8.03
C VAL A 90 4.52 -22.20 -9.21
N ILE A 91 3.68 -21.16 -9.26
CA ILE A 91 3.76 -20.13 -10.32
C ILE A 91 5.04 -19.29 -10.13
N THR A 92 5.31 -18.84 -8.90
CA THR A 92 6.49 -18.05 -8.54
C THR A 92 7.78 -18.82 -8.81
N GLU A 93 7.86 -20.09 -8.39
CA GLU A 93 9.00 -20.95 -8.64
C GLU A 93 9.27 -21.15 -10.15
N LYS A 94 8.22 -21.38 -10.95
CA LYS A 94 8.34 -21.48 -12.41
C LYS A 94 8.88 -20.20 -13.04
N ASN A 95 8.37 -19.05 -12.63
CA ASN A 95 8.79 -17.76 -13.17
C ASN A 95 10.23 -17.45 -12.78
N TYR A 96 10.62 -17.76 -11.54
CA TYR A 96 11.99 -17.63 -11.05
C TYR A 96 12.97 -18.51 -11.85
N LYS A 97 12.67 -19.82 -11.98
CA LYS A 97 13.50 -20.77 -12.75
C LYS A 97 13.63 -20.40 -14.23
N ARG A 98 12.67 -19.64 -14.78
CA ARG A 98 12.72 -19.14 -16.17
C ARG A 98 13.42 -17.79 -16.30
N GLY A 99 13.90 -17.19 -15.19
CA GLY A 99 14.47 -15.84 -15.18
C GLY A 99 13.46 -14.74 -15.54
N GLN A 100 12.16 -15.03 -15.45
CA GLN A 100 11.08 -14.06 -15.73
C GLN A 100 10.68 -13.24 -14.52
N MET A 101 11.20 -13.58 -13.35
CA MET A 101 10.96 -12.91 -12.09
C MET A 101 12.26 -12.89 -11.28
N ASN A 102 12.71 -11.71 -10.91
CA ASN A 102 13.71 -11.58 -9.87
C ASN A 102 12.98 -11.73 -8.53
N LEU A 103 13.51 -12.55 -7.63
CA LEU A 103 13.07 -12.51 -6.24
C LEU A 103 13.46 -11.14 -5.70
N ALA A 104 12.54 -10.47 -5.03
CA ALA A 104 12.95 -9.41 -4.14
C ALA A 104 13.83 -10.08 -3.07
N TYR A 105 14.92 -9.47 -2.76
CA TYR A 105 15.98 -10.06 -1.92
C TYR A 105 15.64 -9.96 -0.44
N GLU A 106 14.40 -9.55 -0.11
CA GLU A 106 13.97 -9.20 1.24
C GLU A 106 12.47 -9.40 1.48
N ILE A 107 12.13 -9.67 2.72
CA ILE A 107 10.79 -9.48 3.28
C ILE A 107 10.97 -8.74 4.61
N VAL A 108 10.11 -7.77 4.88
CA VAL A 108 10.11 -7.04 6.13
C VAL A 108 8.71 -7.01 6.76
N ILE A 109 8.65 -7.31 8.04
CA ILE A 109 7.41 -7.30 8.82
C ILE A 109 7.38 -6.05 9.69
N ASN A 110 6.32 -5.26 9.54
CA ASN A 110 6.03 -4.14 10.42
C ASN A 110 5.61 -4.64 11.81
N SER A 111 6.61 -4.97 12.62
CA SER A 111 6.48 -5.47 13.98
C SER A 111 7.46 -4.76 14.92
N ASN A 112 7.32 -4.97 16.21
CA ASN A 112 8.28 -4.55 17.22
C ASN A 112 8.75 -5.77 18.05
N PRO A 113 10.03 -6.26 17.85
CA PRO A 113 11.03 -5.76 16.89
C PRO A 113 10.60 -5.92 15.44
N CYS A 114 11.11 -5.03 14.54
CA CYS A 114 10.93 -5.15 13.11
C CYS A 114 11.76 -6.33 12.58
N ILE A 115 11.11 -7.30 11.94
CA ILE A 115 11.78 -8.50 11.42
C ILE A 115 12.08 -8.28 9.95
N ALA A 116 13.36 -8.36 9.60
CA ALA A 116 13.83 -8.31 8.21
C ALA A 116 14.44 -9.66 7.81
N TYR A 117 13.87 -10.28 6.79
CA TYR A 117 14.34 -11.53 6.23
C TYR A 117 15.35 -11.26 5.12
N LEU A 118 16.52 -11.84 5.23
CA LEU A 118 17.63 -11.77 4.29
C LEU A 118 17.77 -13.11 3.57
N MET A 119 18.07 -13.09 2.28
CA MET A 119 18.26 -14.31 1.50
C MET A 119 19.71 -14.82 1.64
N GLU A 120 19.90 -16.10 1.95
CA GLU A 120 21.21 -16.72 2.14
C GLU A 120 22.13 -16.60 0.90
N GLU A 121 21.55 -16.60 -0.29
CA GLU A 121 22.27 -16.53 -1.56
C GLU A 121 22.77 -15.13 -1.94
N ASN A 122 22.42 -14.10 -1.17
CA ASN A 122 22.93 -12.74 -1.39
C ASN A 122 24.43 -12.66 -1.10
N THR A 123 25.14 -11.84 -1.88
CA THR A 123 26.50 -11.43 -1.54
C THR A 123 26.54 -10.54 -0.29
N LEU A 124 27.71 -10.33 0.30
CA LEU A 124 27.86 -9.45 1.46
C LEU A 124 27.39 -8.01 1.16
N THR A 125 27.70 -7.48 -0.03
CA THR A 125 27.24 -6.16 -0.47
C THR A 125 25.72 -6.10 -0.58
N MET A 126 25.12 -7.16 -1.14
CA MET A 126 23.67 -7.29 -1.22
C MET A 126 23.01 -7.37 0.17
N GLN A 127 23.61 -8.11 1.10
CA GLN A 127 23.13 -8.14 2.49
C GLN A 127 23.14 -6.74 3.12
N ALA A 128 24.23 -5.98 2.93
CA ALA A 128 24.33 -4.60 3.42
C ALA A 128 23.24 -3.69 2.82
N LEU A 129 23.01 -3.79 1.49
CA LEU A 129 21.95 -3.04 0.80
C LEU A 129 20.60 -3.40 1.41
N VAL A 130 20.28 -4.69 1.53
CA VAL A 130 18.99 -5.16 2.05
C VAL A 130 18.80 -4.75 3.50
N ILE A 131 19.83 -4.80 4.34
CA ILE A 131 19.77 -4.29 5.72
C ILE A 131 19.41 -2.81 5.72
N ALA A 132 20.11 -1.98 4.94
CA ALA A 132 19.82 -0.55 4.86
C ALA A 132 18.41 -0.26 4.34
N HIS A 133 17.93 -1.05 3.37
CA HIS A 133 16.61 -0.92 2.75
C HIS A 133 15.49 -1.38 3.69
N ALA A 134 15.53 -2.64 4.14
CA ALA A 134 14.48 -3.27 4.94
C ALA A 134 14.53 -2.84 6.41
N ALA A 135 15.67 -3.06 7.06
CA ALA A 135 15.78 -2.89 8.50
C ALA A 135 15.78 -1.44 8.97
N TYR A 136 16.14 -0.49 8.09
CA TYR A 136 16.16 0.93 8.43
C TYR A 136 15.25 1.77 7.52
N GLY A 137 15.23 1.55 6.22
CA GLY A 137 14.36 2.25 5.29
C GLY A 137 12.88 1.96 5.57
N HIS A 138 12.42 0.75 5.29
CA HIS A 138 11.03 0.36 5.53
C HIS A 138 10.62 0.48 7.00
N ASN A 139 11.49 0.08 7.93
CA ASN A 139 11.23 0.15 9.36
C ASN A 139 10.88 1.58 9.81
N SER A 140 11.71 2.58 9.41
CA SER A 140 11.44 3.98 9.75
C SER A 140 10.16 4.51 9.10
N PHE A 141 9.83 4.04 7.90
CA PHE A 141 8.56 4.37 7.24
C PHE A 141 7.36 3.81 8.01
N PHE A 142 7.39 2.53 8.37
CA PHE A 142 6.32 1.88 9.14
C PHE A 142 6.08 2.58 10.47
N LYS A 143 7.14 2.89 11.20
CA LYS A 143 7.05 3.58 12.49
C LYS A 143 6.62 5.04 12.35
N GLY A 144 6.98 5.70 11.24
CA GLY A 144 6.75 7.12 11.00
C GLY A 144 5.39 7.45 10.41
N ASN A 145 4.95 6.74 9.37
CA ASN A 145 3.79 7.09 8.57
C ASN A 145 2.47 6.97 9.34
N TYR A 146 1.58 7.94 9.15
CA TYR A 146 0.31 8.03 9.87
C TYR A 146 -0.65 6.86 9.61
N LEU A 147 -0.64 6.27 8.40
CA LEU A 147 -1.53 5.15 8.07
C LEU A 147 -1.16 3.89 8.86
N PHE A 148 0.14 3.62 9.00
CA PHE A 148 0.60 2.49 9.80
C PHE A 148 0.26 2.67 11.28
N LYS A 149 0.44 3.89 11.82
CA LYS A 149 0.06 4.21 13.21
C LYS A 149 -1.44 4.06 13.49
N ILE A 150 -2.27 4.33 12.49
CA ILE A 150 -3.74 4.23 12.63
C ILE A 150 -4.22 2.78 12.49
N TRP A 151 -3.66 2.02 11.54
CA TRP A 151 -4.25 0.77 11.06
C TRP A 151 -3.48 -0.49 11.42
N THR A 152 -2.25 -0.36 11.91
CA THR A 152 -1.43 -1.51 12.31
C THR A 152 -1.08 -1.46 13.79
N ASP A 153 -0.80 -2.64 14.35
CA ASP A 153 -0.31 -2.80 15.72
C ASP A 153 0.97 -3.63 15.65
N ALA A 154 2.11 -2.92 15.62
CA ALA A 154 3.42 -3.54 15.49
C ALA A 154 3.79 -4.41 16.71
N GLU A 155 3.25 -4.10 17.89
CA GLU A 155 3.51 -4.86 19.11
C GLU A 155 2.80 -6.22 19.12
N ALA A 156 1.59 -6.29 18.56
CA ALA A 156 0.74 -7.46 18.67
C ALA A 156 0.69 -8.35 17.42
N ILE A 157 1.23 -7.90 16.29
CA ILE A 157 1.00 -8.58 15.00
C ILE A 157 1.57 -9.99 14.97
N ILE A 158 2.76 -10.22 15.51
CA ILE A 158 3.43 -11.53 15.47
C ILE A 158 2.61 -12.55 16.30
N ASP A 159 2.24 -12.19 17.52
CA ASP A 159 1.42 -13.05 18.38
C ASP A 159 0.06 -13.33 17.73
N TYR A 160 -0.50 -12.32 17.06
CA TYR A 160 -1.77 -12.49 16.35
C TYR A 160 -1.66 -13.46 15.17
N LEU A 161 -0.58 -13.40 14.39
CA LEU A 161 -0.35 -14.33 13.27
C LEU A 161 -0.16 -15.77 13.76
N ILE A 162 0.60 -15.96 14.86
CA ILE A 162 0.76 -17.28 15.49
C ILE A 162 -0.59 -17.80 15.99
N PHE A 163 -1.38 -16.94 16.66
CA PHE A 163 -2.74 -17.29 17.05
C PHE A 163 -3.59 -17.70 15.86
N ALA A 164 -3.59 -16.91 14.78
CA ALA A 164 -4.38 -17.19 13.59
C ALA A 164 -4.03 -18.55 12.96
N LYS A 165 -2.73 -18.83 12.83
CA LYS A 165 -2.23 -20.11 12.32
C LYS A 165 -2.71 -21.30 13.16
N ASN A 166 -2.54 -21.22 14.47
CA ASN A 166 -2.93 -22.30 15.38
C ASN A 166 -4.45 -22.48 15.41
N TYR A 167 -5.21 -21.38 15.41
CA TYR A 167 -6.67 -21.43 15.44
C TYR A 167 -7.26 -22.09 14.19
N ILE A 168 -6.73 -21.73 13.01
CA ILE A 168 -7.19 -22.33 11.74
C ILE A 168 -6.86 -23.82 11.71
N ALA A 169 -5.64 -24.21 12.11
CA ALA A 169 -5.26 -25.63 12.20
C ALA A 169 -6.18 -26.42 13.17
N GLU A 170 -6.53 -25.85 14.31
CA GLU A 170 -7.51 -26.46 15.22
C GLU A 170 -8.92 -26.58 14.59
N CYS A 171 -9.33 -25.59 13.79
CA CYS A 171 -10.59 -25.66 13.07
C CYS A 171 -10.58 -26.77 12.02
N GLU A 172 -9.48 -26.94 11.27
CA GLU A 172 -9.30 -28.02 10.31
C GLU A 172 -9.40 -29.40 10.94
N GLU A 173 -8.79 -29.59 12.12
CA GLU A 173 -8.89 -30.85 12.88
C GLU A 173 -10.32 -31.12 13.38
N LYS A 174 -11.03 -30.08 13.85
CA LYS A 174 -12.37 -30.23 14.46
C LYS A 174 -13.51 -30.31 13.46
N HIS A 175 -13.40 -29.61 12.34
CA HIS A 175 -14.50 -29.40 11.39
C HIS A 175 -14.21 -29.97 10.00
N GLY A 176 -12.96 -30.36 9.75
CA GLY A 176 -12.50 -30.84 8.44
C GLY A 176 -11.92 -29.73 7.56
N ILE A 177 -10.87 -30.06 6.83
CA ILE A 177 -10.12 -29.14 5.96
C ILE A 177 -11.04 -28.47 4.94
N GLN A 178 -11.91 -29.23 4.29
CA GLN A 178 -12.79 -28.71 3.22
C GLN A 178 -13.74 -27.61 3.74
N GLU A 179 -14.38 -27.82 4.90
CA GLU A 179 -15.30 -26.80 5.45
C GLU A 179 -14.57 -25.52 5.83
N VAL A 180 -13.33 -25.62 6.33
CA VAL A 180 -12.51 -24.47 6.71
C VAL A 180 -12.04 -23.72 5.46
N GLU A 181 -11.55 -24.44 4.44
CA GLU A 181 -11.13 -23.85 3.17
C GLU A 181 -12.29 -23.15 2.45
N GLU A 182 -13.50 -23.68 2.47
CA GLU A 182 -14.66 -23.02 1.87
C GLU A 182 -14.98 -21.65 2.50
N ILE A 183 -14.75 -21.52 3.81
CA ILE A 183 -14.91 -20.24 4.51
C ILE A 183 -13.74 -19.31 4.18
N LEU A 184 -12.50 -19.82 4.18
CA LEU A 184 -11.30 -19.05 3.82
C LEU A 184 -11.39 -18.52 2.39
N ASP A 185 -11.77 -19.37 1.41
CA ASP A 185 -12.00 -18.96 0.03
C ASP A 185 -12.98 -17.79 -0.06
N SER A 186 -14.09 -17.89 0.69
CA SER A 186 -15.10 -16.84 0.69
C SER A 186 -14.60 -15.55 1.33
N CYS A 187 -13.80 -15.65 2.38
CA CYS A 187 -13.17 -14.50 3.01
C CYS A 187 -12.11 -13.85 2.11
N HIS A 188 -11.28 -14.66 1.45
CA HIS A 188 -10.24 -14.15 0.53
C HIS A 188 -10.85 -13.45 -0.70
N ALA A 189 -11.93 -13.99 -1.26
CA ALA A 189 -12.65 -13.36 -2.37
C ALA A 189 -13.22 -11.97 -2.00
N LEU A 190 -13.47 -11.74 -0.70
CA LEU A 190 -14.03 -10.50 -0.16
C LEU A 190 -13.03 -9.64 0.62
N MET A 191 -11.75 -10.03 0.67
CA MET A 191 -10.73 -9.42 1.53
C MET A 191 -10.59 -7.91 1.32
N ASN A 192 -10.69 -7.44 0.07
CA ASN A 192 -10.65 -6.01 -0.26
C ASN A 192 -11.82 -5.21 0.34
N PHE A 193 -12.93 -5.86 0.62
CA PHE A 193 -14.11 -5.29 1.29
C PHE A 193 -14.15 -5.62 2.78
N GLY A 194 -13.02 -6.06 3.35
CA GLY A 194 -12.84 -6.40 4.76
C GLY A 194 -12.08 -5.35 5.57
N VAL A 195 -11.81 -4.17 4.97
CA VAL A 195 -11.00 -3.12 5.61
C VAL A 195 -11.85 -1.94 6.02
N ASP A 196 -11.51 -1.34 7.17
CA ASP A 196 -12.07 -0.06 7.59
C ASP A 196 -11.23 1.06 6.94
N ARG A 197 -11.88 1.92 6.16
CA ARG A 197 -11.23 3.07 5.50
C ARG A 197 -11.17 4.28 6.42
N TYR A 198 -12.08 4.36 7.39
CA TYR A 198 -12.16 5.41 8.39
C TYR A 198 -12.14 4.80 9.78
N LYS A 199 -11.41 5.42 10.71
CA LYS A 199 -11.34 4.95 12.08
C LYS A 199 -12.71 5.10 12.75
N ARG A 200 -13.30 3.99 13.16
CA ARG A 200 -14.53 4.00 13.96
C ARG A 200 -14.22 4.60 15.33
N ARG A 201 -15.14 5.34 15.88
CA ARG A 201 -15.00 5.79 17.27
C ARG A 201 -15.01 4.57 18.19
N ALA A 202 -14.12 4.57 19.19
CA ALA A 202 -14.08 3.51 20.16
C ALA A 202 -15.42 3.43 20.92
N GLY A 203 -16.07 2.25 20.89
CA GLY A 203 -17.35 2.02 21.54
C GLY A 203 -18.59 2.15 20.66
N GLU A 204 -18.46 2.61 19.41
CA GLU A 204 -19.61 2.62 18.49
C GLU A 204 -19.91 1.19 18.01
N THR A 205 -21.06 0.67 18.38
CA THR A 205 -21.63 -0.58 17.86
C THR A 205 -22.69 -0.24 16.81
N LEU A 206 -23.12 -1.24 16.01
CA LEU A 206 -24.25 -1.07 15.09
C LEU A 206 -25.56 -0.71 15.83
N GLU A 207 -25.64 -1.00 17.12
CA GLU A 207 -26.75 -0.65 17.99
C GLU A 207 -26.73 0.83 18.40
N ASP A 208 -25.54 1.45 18.45
CA ASP A 208 -25.35 2.87 18.82
C ASP A 208 -25.54 3.82 17.62
N GLU A 209 -25.43 3.33 16.37
CA GLU A 209 -25.56 4.14 15.15
C GLU A 209 -26.85 4.98 15.06
N PRO A 210 -28.05 4.49 15.47
CA PRO A 210 -29.26 5.30 15.44
C PRO A 210 -29.18 6.53 16.35
N HIS A 211 -28.50 6.42 17.50
CA HIS A 211 -28.31 7.54 18.43
C HIS A 211 -27.32 8.57 17.85
N VAL A 212 -26.22 8.10 17.27
CA VAL A 212 -25.23 8.96 16.61
C VAL A 212 -25.82 9.69 15.41
N GLN A 213 -26.68 9.04 14.63
CA GLN A 213 -27.39 9.67 13.51
C GLN A 213 -28.35 10.77 14.00
N SER A 214 -29.10 10.50 15.07
CA SER A 214 -30.00 11.50 15.69
C SER A 214 -29.21 12.72 16.19
N ASP A 215 -28.07 12.52 16.82
CA ASP A 215 -27.22 13.58 17.31
C ASP A 215 -26.61 14.40 16.16
N ARG A 216 -26.18 13.76 15.07
CA ARG A 216 -25.72 14.45 13.85
C ARG A 216 -26.82 15.29 13.20
N GLU A 217 -28.03 14.77 13.09
CA GLU A 217 -29.17 15.51 12.55
C GLU A 217 -29.50 16.73 13.43
N LEU A 218 -29.44 16.60 14.75
CA LEU A 218 -29.60 17.70 15.70
C LEU A 218 -28.51 18.77 15.53
N ILE A 219 -27.24 18.36 15.42
CA ILE A 219 -26.10 19.28 15.21
C ILE A 219 -26.24 20.00 13.87
N LEU A 220 -26.58 19.29 12.79
CA LEU A 220 -26.83 19.89 11.48
C LEU A 220 -27.98 20.87 11.51
N GLN A 221 -29.10 20.56 12.20
CA GLN A 221 -30.22 21.47 12.38
C GLN A 221 -29.83 22.73 13.17
N HIS A 222 -28.94 22.64 14.15
CA HIS A 222 -28.44 23.79 14.89
C HIS A 222 -27.47 24.67 14.08
N HIS A 223 -26.74 24.09 13.13
CA HIS A 223 -25.79 24.85 12.29
C HIS A 223 -26.43 25.45 11.02
N VAL A 224 -27.64 25.06 10.68
CA VAL A 224 -28.39 25.66 9.57
C VAL A 224 -28.88 27.05 10.01
N ASN A 225 -28.38 28.07 9.33
CA ASN A 225 -28.70 29.48 9.60
C ASN A 225 -30.22 29.69 9.60
N GLU A 226 -30.75 30.42 10.58
CA GLU A 226 -32.20 30.67 10.71
C GLU A 226 -32.88 31.21 9.43
N LEU A 227 -32.10 31.93 8.60
CA LEU A 227 -32.52 32.43 7.31
C LEU A 227 -32.97 31.30 6.34
N TRP A 228 -32.29 30.14 6.38
CA TRP A 228 -32.65 28.96 5.56
C TRP A 228 -33.83 28.20 6.11
N ARG A 229 -34.15 28.33 7.39
CA ARG A 229 -35.34 27.73 8.00
C ARG A 229 -36.65 28.44 7.56
N GLN A 230 -36.57 29.71 7.18
CA GLN A 230 -37.74 30.50 6.73
C GLN A 230 -38.04 30.31 5.23
N LEU A 231 -37.09 29.81 4.47
CA LEU A 231 -37.33 29.39 3.09
C LEU A 231 -37.91 27.97 3.12
N ASN A 232 -39.24 27.84 3.15
CA ASN A 232 -39.98 26.58 3.01
C ASN A 232 -39.67 25.94 1.64
N ILE A 233 -38.48 25.38 1.44
CA ILE A 233 -38.12 24.63 0.24
C ILE A 233 -38.32 23.12 0.46
N HIS A 234 -38.71 22.71 1.64
CA HIS A 234 -39.11 21.33 1.89
C HIS A 234 -40.61 21.32 2.19
N GLU A 235 -41.42 20.93 1.20
CA GLU A 235 -42.67 20.25 1.49
C GLU A 235 -42.37 19.17 2.55
N PRO A 236 -43.24 19.02 3.59
CA PRO A 236 -43.08 17.91 4.51
C PRO A 236 -43.20 16.64 3.66
N GLN A 237 -42.04 16.06 3.32
CA GLN A 237 -42.04 14.67 2.90
C GLN A 237 -42.81 13.95 4.00
N GLU A 238 -43.95 13.39 3.65
CA GLU A 238 -44.69 12.47 4.49
C GLU A 238 -43.67 11.61 5.22
N LYS A 239 -43.80 11.55 6.54
CA LYS A 239 -43.02 10.58 7.34
C LYS A 239 -43.45 9.20 6.83
N GLU A 240 -42.89 8.80 5.68
CA GLU A 240 -42.83 7.40 5.34
C GLU A 240 -42.35 6.71 6.61
N ASN A 241 -43.12 5.75 7.07
CA ASN A 241 -42.69 4.79 8.07
C ASN A 241 -41.35 4.22 7.57
N LYS A 242 -40.26 4.90 7.90
CA LYS A 242 -38.91 4.41 7.66
C LYS A 242 -38.83 3.12 8.48
N THR A 243 -39.26 2.02 7.87
CA THR A 243 -38.92 0.68 8.35
C THR A 243 -37.46 0.73 8.73
N LYS A 244 -37.16 0.45 10.00
CA LYS A 244 -35.80 0.54 10.53
C LYS A 244 -34.89 -0.27 9.62
N ARG A 245 -34.16 0.42 8.74
CA ARG A 245 -33.19 -0.19 7.83
C ARG A 245 -32.05 -0.76 8.63
N ILE A 246 -31.55 -1.91 8.26
CA ILE A 246 -30.38 -2.54 8.88
C ILE A 246 -29.35 -2.84 7.78
N PRO A 247 -28.16 -2.28 7.84
CA PRO A 247 -27.68 -1.32 8.83
C PRO A 247 -28.37 0.07 8.69
N PRO A 248 -28.41 0.87 9.75
CA PRO A 248 -28.96 2.23 9.69
C PRO A 248 -28.29 3.12 8.64
N GLU A 249 -26.96 3.03 8.55
CA GLU A 249 -26.13 3.63 7.51
C GLU A 249 -25.46 2.55 6.64
N PRO A 250 -25.23 2.81 5.32
CA PRO A 250 -24.53 1.86 4.47
C PRO A 250 -23.16 1.49 5.01
N GLN A 251 -22.79 0.20 4.99
CA GLN A 251 -21.53 -0.32 5.51
C GLN A 251 -20.59 -0.70 4.39
N GLU A 252 -19.41 -0.08 4.36
CA GLU A 252 -18.36 -0.41 3.38
C GLU A 252 -17.60 -1.69 3.72
N ASN A 253 -17.38 -1.97 5.03
CA ASN A 253 -16.68 -3.17 5.48
C ASN A 253 -17.66 -4.34 5.50
N ILE A 254 -17.76 -5.03 4.36
CA ILE A 254 -18.69 -6.15 4.16
C ILE A 254 -18.33 -7.34 5.07
N LEU A 255 -17.05 -7.68 5.20
CA LEU A 255 -16.64 -8.78 6.08
C LEU A 255 -16.97 -8.51 7.55
N TYR A 256 -16.83 -7.26 8.00
CA TYR A 256 -17.24 -6.89 9.36
C TYR A 256 -18.75 -7.03 9.55
N PHE A 257 -19.50 -6.58 8.57
CA PHE A 257 -20.97 -6.73 8.61
C PHE A 257 -21.39 -8.19 8.69
N LEU A 258 -20.79 -9.06 7.87
CA LEU A 258 -21.05 -10.50 7.87
C LEU A 258 -20.62 -11.16 9.20
N GLU A 259 -19.44 -10.83 9.72
CA GLU A 259 -18.94 -11.31 11.03
C GLU A 259 -20.00 -11.07 12.14
N LYS A 260 -20.63 -9.88 12.15
CA LYS A 260 -21.57 -9.47 13.19
C LYS A 260 -23.00 -9.96 12.97
N ASN A 261 -23.48 -9.95 11.71
CA ASN A 261 -24.91 -10.03 11.42
C ASN A 261 -25.33 -11.28 10.65
N ALA A 262 -24.40 -12.05 10.03
CA ALA A 262 -24.79 -13.24 9.27
C ALA A 262 -25.41 -14.31 10.20
N PRO A 263 -26.69 -14.71 9.98
CA PRO A 263 -27.43 -15.43 11.00
C PRO A 263 -27.03 -16.90 11.14
N LEU A 264 -26.49 -17.53 10.09
CA LEU A 264 -26.18 -18.96 10.07
C LEU A 264 -24.74 -19.28 10.40
N LEU A 265 -23.85 -18.29 10.48
CA LEU A 265 -22.44 -18.51 10.80
C LEU A 265 -22.26 -19.02 12.24
N LYS A 266 -21.51 -20.11 12.36
CA LYS A 266 -21.06 -20.67 13.62
C LYS A 266 -19.97 -19.78 14.26
N PRO A 267 -19.74 -19.85 15.59
CA PRO A 267 -18.71 -19.03 16.25
C PRO A 267 -17.32 -19.15 15.64
N TRP A 268 -16.89 -20.36 15.27
CA TRP A 268 -15.57 -20.58 14.66
C TRP A 268 -15.45 -19.96 13.26
N GLN A 269 -16.53 -19.96 12.46
CA GLN A 269 -16.55 -19.33 11.13
C GLN A 269 -16.42 -17.80 11.26
N ARG A 270 -17.10 -17.19 12.26
CA ARG A 270 -16.97 -15.77 12.56
C ARG A 270 -15.54 -15.37 12.94
N GLU A 271 -14.85 -16.26 13.70
CA GLU A 271 -13.46 -16.00 14.08
C GLU A 271 -12.53 -16.07 12.85
N ILE A 272 -12.74 -17.00 11.92
CA ILE A 272 -11.99 -17.04 10.64
C ILE A 272 -12.23 -15.76 9.85
N ILE A 273 -13.46 -15.28 9.72
CA ILE A 273 -13.76 -14.00 9.06
C ILE A 273 -12.99 -12.85 9.74
N ARG A 274 -12.96 -12.83 11.08
CA ARG A 274 -12.23 -11.82 11.86
C ARG A 274 -10.73 -11.88 11.58
N ILE A 275 -10.15 -13.09 11.52
CA ILE A 275 -8.74 -13.31 11.23
C ILE A 275 -8.39 -12.72 9.85
N VAL A 276 -9.11 -13.12 8.80
CA VAL A 276 -8.86 -12.62 7.44
C VAL A 276 -9.02 -11.10 7.37
N ARG A 277 -10.06 -10.57 8.00
CA ARG A 277 -10.31 -9.12 8.05
C ARG A 277 -9.18 -8.35 8.74
N LYS A 278 -8.67 -8.84 9.87
CA LYS A 278 -7.56 -8.19 10.59
C LYS A 278 -6.26 -8.22 9.78
N ILE A 279 -5.98 -9.32 9.09
CA ILE A 279 -4.82 -9.43 8.21
C ILE A 279 -4.97 -8.47 7.01
N ALA A 280 -6.16 -8.41 6.39
CA ALA A 280 -6.44 -7.44 5.34
C ALA A 280 -6.23 -6.00 5.80
N GLN A 281 -6.67 -5.66 7.01
CA GLN A 281 -6.47 -4.33 7.62
C GLN A 281 -4.99 -4.02 7.86
N TYR A 282 -4.19 -5.00 8.27
CA TYR A 282 -2.75 -4.84 8.47
C TYR A 282 -2.02 -4.47 7.15
N PHE A 283 -2.42 -5.06 6.01
CA PHE A 283 -1.85 -4.76 4.70
C PHE A 283 -2.42 -3.50 4.03
N TYR A 284 -3.50 -2.95 4.56
CA TYR A 284 -4.17 -1.80 3.94
C TYR A 284 -3.27 -0.55 3.79
N PRO A 285 -2.45 -0.15 4.77
CA PRO A 285 -1.49 0.95 4.62
C PRO A 285 -0.48 0.73 3.49
N GLN A 286 0.07 -0.48 3.36
CA GLN A 286 1.06 -0.81 2.32
C GLN A 286 0.50 -0.60 0.91
N ARG A 287 -0.77 -0.93 0.69
CA ARG A 287 -1.46 -0.73 -0.60
C ARG A 287 -1.65 0.74 -0.96
N GLN A 288 -1.62 1.63 0.01
CA GLN A 288 -1.79 3.08 -0.17
C GLN A 288 -0.48 3.85 -0.21
N THR A 289 0.63 3.21 0.09
CA THR A 289 1.95 3.84 0.25
C THR A 289 3.06 3.11 -0.50
N GLN A 290 2.72 2.36 -1.53
CA GLN A 290 3.70 1.55 -2.26
C GLN A 290 4.82 2.41 -2.85
N VAL A 291 4.48 3.51 -3.54
CA VAL A 291 5.47 4.44 -4.12
C VAL A 291 6.31 5.11 -3.05
N MET A 292 5.66 5.58 -1.99
CA MET A 292 6.36 6.26 -0.89
C MET A 292 7.25 5.31 -0.11
N ASN A 293 6.75 4.12 0.24
CA ASN A 293 7.45 3.15 1.05
C ASN A 293 8.70 2.61 0.34
N GLU A 294 8.54 2.18 -0.91
CA GLU A 294 9.65 1.71 -1.74
C GLU A 294 10.64 2.83 -2.07
N GLY A 295 10.11 4.01 -2.39
CA GLY A 295 10.93 5.19 -2.64
C GLY A 295 11.75 5.63 -1.43
N TRP A 296 11.15 5.62 -0.23
CA TRP A 296 11.80 5.93 1.03
C TRP A 296 12.92 4.94 1.34
N ALA A 297 12.65 3.66 1.22
CA ALA A 297 13.64 2.64 1.47
C ALA A 297 14.79 2.71 0.45
N CYS A 298 14.50 2.96 -0.85
CA CYS A 298 15.52 3.21 -1.87
C CYS A 298 16.35 4.46 -1.60
N PHE A 299 15.73 5.54 -1.17
CA PHE A 299 16.42 6.79 -0.82
C PHE A 299 17.40 6.59 0.34
N TRP A 300 16.96 5.87 1.38
CA TRP A 300 17.82 5.65 2.54
C TRP A 300 18.91 4.61 2.29
N HIS A 301 18.62 3.50 1.60
CA HIS A 301 19.72 2.59 1.27
C HIS A 301 20.78 3.27 0.38
N TYR A 302 20.35 4.09 -0.59
CA TYR A 302 21.27 4.87 -1.42
C TYR A 302 22.08 5.85 -0.56
N THR A 303 21.45 6.59 0.30
CA THR A 303 22.10 7.59 1.16
C THR A 303 23.07 6.93 2.15
N ILE A 304 22.68 5.84 2.81
CA ILE A 304 23.49 5.13 3.80
C ILE A 304 24.69 4.46 3.13
N MET A 305 24.51 3.76 2.00
CA MET A 305 25.61 3.08 1.31
C MET A 305 26.65 4.06 0.75
N ASN A 306 26.21 5.22 0.22
CA ASN A 306 27.13 6.29 -0.18
C ASN A 306 27.90 6.84 1.03
N HIS A 307 27.22 7.05 2.16
CA HIS A 307 27.89 7.51 3.39
C HIS A 307 28.94 6.51 3.89
N MET A 308 28.63 5.20 3.85
CA MET A 308 29.59 4.15 4.18
C MET A 308 30.82 4.19 3.26
N TYR A 309 30.61 4.46 1.97
CA TYR A 309 31.72 4.60 1.02
C TYR A 309 32.56 5.84 1.30
N ASP A 310 31.93 6.98 1.58
CA ASP A 310 32.60 8.24 1.90
C ASP A 310 33.43 8.13 3.21
N GLU A 311 32.97 7.37 4.19
CA GLU A 311 33.71 7.06 5.41
C GLU A 311 34.80 5.99 5.22
N GLY A 312 34.90 5.35 4.03
CA GLY A 312 35.84 4.30 3.73
C GLY A 312 35.52 2.95 4.39
N LEU A 313 34.26 2.70 4.74
CA LEU A 313 33.82 1.44 5.34
C LEU A 313 33.63 0.32 4.30
N ILE A 314 33.34 0.69 3.05
CA ILE A 314 33.22 -0.23 1.92
C ILE A 314 34.21 0.18 0.81
N ASN A 315 34.66 -0.80 0.04
CA ASN A 315 35.63 -0.59 -1.05
C ASN A 315 34.93 -0.28 -2.39
N ASP A 316 35.73 0.08 -3.41
CA ASP A 316 35.27 0.40 -4.76
C ASP A 316 34.47 -0.76 -5.40
N ALA A 317 34.89 -2.02 -5.16
CA ALA A 317 34.21 -3.18 -5.72
C ALA A 317 32.80 -3.35 -5.15
N ALA A 318 32.67 -3.24 -3.82
CA ALA A 318 31.35 -3.25 -3.15
C ALA A 318 30.47 -2.07 -3.60
N MET A 319 31.06 -0.87 -3.76
CA MET A 319 30.33 0.29 -4.26
C MET A 319 29.84 0.10 -5.70
N LEU A 320 30.64 -0.48 -6.58
CA LEU A 320 30.23 -0.79 -7.96
C LEU A 320 29.11 -1.84 -8.01
N GLU A 321 29.20 -2.90 -7.20
CA GLU A 321 28.14 -3.91 -7.08
C GLU A 321 26.84 -3.29 -6.55
N PHE A 322 26.94 -2.47 -5.51
CA PHE A 322 25.81 -1.72 -4.98
C PHE A 322 25.15 -0.84 -6.05
N MET A 323 25.92 -0.01 -6.75
CA MET A 323 25.39 0.89 -7.78
C MET A 323 24.73 0.14 -8.92
N HIS A 324 25.29 -1.01 -9.34
CA HIS A 324 24.70 -1.87 -10.35
C HIS A 324 23.32 -2.39 -9.89
N THR A 325 23.26 -2.91 -8.68
CA THR A 325 22.01 -3.44 -8.11
C THR A 325 20.96 -2.35 -7.90
N HIS A 326 21.35 -1.23 -7.30
CA HIS A 326 20.46 -0.08 -7.10
C HIS A 326 19.87 0.41 -8.43
N THR A 327 20.71 0.56 -9.46
CA THR A 327 20.26 1.00 -10.79
C THR A 327 19.24 0.04 -11.40
N ASN A 328 19.41 -1.27 -11.20
CA ASN A 328 18.46 -2.27 -11.67
C ASN A 328 17.12 -2.18 -10.95
N VAL A 329 17.12 -1.95 -9.64
CA VAL A 329 15.89 -1.79 -8.83
C VAL A 329 15.07 -0.59 -9.29
N ILE A 330 15.72 0.54 -9.55
CA ILE A 330 15.07 1.78 -9.98
C ILE A 330 14.98 1.92 -11.51
N ALA A 331 15.24 0.87 -12.28
CA ALA A 331 15.14 0.90 -13.73
C ALA A 331 13.70 1.14 -14.18
N GLN A 332 13.50 2.13 -15.05
CA GLN A 332 12.20 2.40 -15.68
C GLN A 332 12.34 2.20 -17.19
N PRO A 333 11.77 1.12 -17.75
CA PRO A 333 11.73 0.95 -19.21
C PRO A 333 10.93 2.07 -19.88
N ASP A 334 11.36 2.45 -21.07
CA ASP A 334 10.60 3.41 -21.90
C ASP A 334 9.22 2.82 -22.27
N PHE A 335 8.24 3.70 -22.51
CA PHE A 335 6.85 3.32 -22.80
C PHE A 335 6.70 2.37 -23.99
N ASP A 336 7.55 2.50 -25.01
CA ASP A 336 7.58 1.66 -26.21
C ASP A 336 8.40 0.38 -26.07
N SER A 337 9.02 0.17 -24.91
CA SER A 337 9.79 -1.03 -24.60
C SER A 337 8.89 -2.25 -24.41
N PRO A 338 9.24 -3.44 -24.94
CA PRO A 338 8.52 -4.68 -24.67
C PRO A 338 8.56 -5.08 -23.17
N TYR A 339 9.45 -4.48 -22.39
CA TYR A 339 9.58 -4.71 -20.95
C TYR A 339 8.78 -3.69 -20.11
N TYR A 340 8.06 -2.75 -20.75
CA TYR A 340 7.24 -1.79 -20.02
C TYR A 340 6.02 -2.49 -19.42
N SER A 341 5.92 -2.45 -18.09
CA SER A 341 4.80 -3.01 -17.31
C SER A 341 4.06 -1.96 -16.48
N GLY A 342 4.25 -0.68 -16.81
CA GLY A 342 3.76 0.44 -16.04
C GLY A 342 4.90 1.24 -15.39
N ILE A 343 4.54 2.21 -14.56
CA ILE A 343 5.53 3.01 -13.83
C ILE A 343 6.05 2.17 -12.66
N ASN A 344 7.38 2.04 -12.59
CA ASN A 344 8.05 1.37 -11.49
C ASN A 344 7.91 2.22 -10.21
N PRO A 345 7.25 1.72 -9.14
CA PRO A 345 7.05 2.48 -7.91
C PRO A 345 8.36 2.81 -7.19
N TYR A 346 9.36 1.94 -7.27
CA TYR A 346 10.71 2.18 -6.73
C TYR A 346 11.36 3.39 -7.42
N ALA A 347 11.33 3.40 -8.76
CA ALA A 347 11.88 4.50 -9.56
C ALA A 347 11.17 5.82 -9.26
N LEU A 348 9.83 5.82 -9.32
CA LEU A 348 9.05 7.03 -9.09
C LEU A 348 9.27 7.59 -7.68
N GLY A 349 9.15 6.75 -6.67
CA GLY A 349 9.30 7.16 -5.28
C GLY A 349 10.71 7.67 -4.97
N PHE A 350 11.76 6.93 -5.37
CA PHE A 350 13.15 7.35 -5.21
C PHE A 350 13.43 8.68 -5.88
N LYS A 351 13.05 8.82 -7.16
CA LYS A 351 13.27 10.05 -7.93
C LYS A 351 12.53 11.24 -7.33
N MET A 352 11.31 11.06 -6.85
CA MET A 352 10.56 12.13 -6.18
C MET A 352 11.25 12.57 -4.88
N MET A 353 11.79 11.65 -4.08
CA MET A 353 12.51 12.01 -2.84
C MET A 353 13.83 12.71 -3.12
N MET A 354 14.59 12.24 -4.14
CA MET A 354 15.78 12.92 -4.61
C MET A 354 15.47 14.32 -5.16
N ASP A 355 14.34 14.47 -5.83
CA ASP A 355 13.88 15.74 -6.37
C ASP A 355 13.52 16.74 -5.28
N ILE A 356 12.79 16.30 -4.26
CA ILE A 356 12.51 17.12 -3.06
C ILE A 356 13.82 17.60 -2.42
N ARG A 357 14.81 16.71 -2.25
CA ARG A 357 16.13 17.09 -1.73
C ARG A 357 16.79 18.16 -2.61
N ASN A 358 16.80 17.98 -3.93
CA ASN A 358 17.38 18.96 -4.86
C ASN A 358 16.66 20.31 -4.81
N ILE A 359 15.32 20.31 -4.74
CA ILE A 359 14.52 21.55 -4.61
C ILE A 359 14.84 22.28 -3.31
N CYS A 360 15.06 21.54 -2.22
CA CYS A 360 15.46 22.14 -0.95
C CYS A 360 16.89 22.70 -0.98
N GLU A 361 17.85 21.95 -1.54
CA GLU A 361 19.27 22.34 -1.52
C GLU A 361 19.63 23.34 -2.63
N ASN A 362 19.15 23.15 -3.85
CA ASN A 362 19.55 23.90 -5.06
C ASN A 362 18.36 24.12 -6.03
N PRO A 363 17.33 24.88 -5.63
CA PRO A 363 16.15 25.07 -6.46
C PRO A 363 16.47 25.86 -7.74
N THR A 364 15.85 25.44 -8.86
CA THR A 364 15.81 26.18 -10.10
C THR A 364 14.72 27.26 -10.09
N GLU A 365 14.66 28.13 -11.09
CA GLU A 365 13.57 29.10 -11.23
C GLU A 365 12.20 28.41 -11.36
N GLU A 366 12.14 27.27 -12.07
CA GLU A 366 10.93 26.44 -12.18
C GLU A 366 10.52 25.90 -10.81
N ASP A 367 11.48 25.42 -10.01
CA ASP A 367 11.22 24.89 -8.67
C ASP A 367 10.70 25.98 -7.71
N LEU A 368 11.22 27.19 -7.80
CA LEU A 368 10.74 28.34 -7.02
C LEU A 368 9.29 28.71 -7.36
N GLN A 369 8.85 28.48 -8.61
CA GLN A 369 7.46 28.72 -9.01
C GLN A 369 6.52 27.59 -8.57
N TRP A 370 6.99 26.33 -8.64
CA TRP A 370 6.15 25.16 -8.36
C TRP A 370 6.14 24.75 -6.89
N PHE A 371 7.22 25.02 -6.17
CA PHE A 371 7.44 24.56 -4.80
C PHE A 371 8.03 25.66 -3.90
N PRO A 372 7.42 26.86 -3.86
CA PRO A 372 7.97 27.99 -3.09
C PRO A 372 8.10 27.70 -1.59
N ASP A 373 7.25 26.79 -1.07
CA ASP A 373 7.19 26.47 0.36
C ASP A 373 8.35 25.58 0.83
N ILE A 374 8.97 24.79 -0.07
CA ILE A 374 10.06 23.88 0.28
C ILE A 374 11.41 24.28 -0.31
N ALA A 375 11.43 25.20 -1.29
CA ALA A 375 12.67 25.72 -1.85
C ALA A 375 13.51 26.39 -0.76
N HIS A 376 14.79 26.03 -0.68
CA HIS A 376 15.73 26.47 0.37
C HIS A 376 15.39 26.05 1.82
N SER A 377 14.47 25.09 1.99
CA SER A 377 14.18 24.52 3.31
C SER A 377 15.17 23.39 3.66
N ASP A 378 15.11 22.91 4.91
CA ASP A 378 15.84 21.72 5.30
C ASP A 378 15.22 20.46 4.66
N TRP A 379 15.99 19.76 3.83
CA TRP A 379 15.49 18.60 3.08
C TRP A 379 15.09 17.42 3.97
N GLN A 380 15.80 17.20 5.10
CA GLN A 380 15.47 16.10 6.01
C GLN A 380 14.11 16.34 6.68
N THR A 381 13.90 17.55 7.18
CA THR A 381 12.61 17.95 7.76
C THR A 381 11.48 17.87 6.74
N THR A 382 11.73 18.27 5.50
CA THR A 382 10.72 18.24 4.42
C THR A 382 10.35 16.81 4.04
N LEU A 383 11.35 15.92 3.89
CA LEU A 383 11.13 14.51 3.59
C LEU A 383 10.44 13.79 4.76
N ASP A 384 10.86 14.05 6.01
CA ASP A 384 10.22 13.46 7.20
C ASP A 384 8.75 13.91 7.31
N PHE A 385 8.46 15.19 7.03
CA PHE A 385 7.09 15.69 6.97
C PHE A 385 6.27 14.98 5.90
N ALA A 386 6.81 14.82 4.69
CA ALA A 386 6.14 14.12 3.60
C ALA A 386 5.88 12.65 3.97
N MET A 387 6.89 11.93 4.48
CA MET A 387 6.79 10.54 4.90
C MET A 387 5.70 10.34 5.95
N ARG A 388 5.63 11.22 6.95
CA ARG A 388 4.69 11.07 8.07
C ARG A 388 3.24 11.35 7.71
N ASN A 389 2.99 12.27 6.76
CA ASN A 389 1.67 12.88 6.58
C ASN A 389 0.99 12.55 5.26
N PHE A 390 1.68 11.88 4.32
CA PHE A 390 1.14 11.62 3.00
C PHE A 390 0.97 10.12 2.74
N LYS A 391 0.12 9.80 1.77
CA LYS A 391 0.01 8.53 1.06
C LYS A 391 0.31 8.76 -0.42
N ASP A 392 0.47 7.73 -1.22
CA ASP A 392 0.89 7.83 -2.63
C ASP A 392 0.10 8.87 -3.42
N GLU A 393 -1.24 8.80 -3.38
CA GLU A 393 -2.11 9.75 -4.05
C GLU A 393 -1.76 11.20 -3.72
N SER A 394 -1.71 11.53 -2.43
CA SER A 394 -1.45 12.90 -1.99
C SER A 394 0.01 13.30 -2.16
N PHE A 395 0.96 12.37 -2.02
CA PHE A 395 2.38 12.60 -2.24
C PHE A 395 2.66 12.95 -3.71
N ILE A 396 2.14 12.16 -4.65
CA ILE A 396 2.25 12.43 -6.08
C ILE A 396 1.57 13.77 -6.42
N GLY A 397 0.36 13.99 -5.90
CA GLY A 397 -0.38 15.23 -6.11
C GLY A 397 0.34 16.47 -5.61
N GLN A 398 1.13 16.37 -4.55
CA GLN A 398 1.87 17.49 -3.97
C GLN A 398 3.27 17.67 -4.57
N TYR A 399 4.03 16.60 -4.77
CA TYR A 399 5.48 16.68 -4.99
C TYR A 399 5.97 16.21 -6.37
N LEU A 400 5.13 15.67 -7.25
CA LEU A 400 5.57 15.31 -8.60
C LEU A 400 5.88 16.57 -9.42
N SER A 401 7.16 16.82 -9.70
CA SER A 401 7.60 18.03 -10.37
C SER A 401 7.48 17.96 -11.91
N PRO A 402 7.44 19.12 -12.61
CA PRO A 402 7.54 19.17 -14.07
C PRO A 402 8.80 18.49 -14.59
N ARG A 403 9.92 18.62 -13.88
CA ARG A 403 11.19 17.97 -14.23
C ARG A 403 11.03 16.44 -14.28
N LEU A 404 10.42 15.83 -13.27
CA LEU A 404 10.19 14.38 -13.23
C LEU A 404 9.16 13.94 -14.27
N ILE A 405 8.13 14.73 -14.53
CA ILE A 405 7.16 14.43 -15.60
C ILE A 405 7.89 14.36 -16.96
N ARG A 406 8.84 15.26 -17.23
CA ARG A 406 9.67 15.20 -18.43
C ARG A 406 10.64 14.02 -18.44
N GLU A 407 11.31 13.75 -17.30
CA GLU A 407 12.27 12.65 -17.16
C GLU A 407 11.60 11.29 -17.41
N PHE A 408 10.43 11.06 -16.83
CA PHE A 408 9.63 9.84 -17.02
C PHE A 408 8.83 9.86 -18.34
N ARG A 409 8.90 10.93 -19.13
CA ARG A 409 8.11 11.11 -20.37
C ARG A 409 6.62 10.87 -20.17
N LEU A 410 6.07 11.33 -19.04
CA LEU A 410 4.67 11.15 -18.71
C LEU A 410 3.79 12.06 -19.57
N PHE A 411 2.74 11.48 -20.10
CA PHE A 411 1.68 12.19 -20.81
C PHE A 411 0.34 11.57 -20.51
N SER A 412 -0.72 12.32 -20.68
CA SER A 412 -2.08 11.83 -20.50
C SER A 412 -2.68 11.47 -21.85
N VAL A 413 -3.25 10.27 -21.94
CA VAL A 413 -3.94 9.76 -23.11
C VAL A 413 -5.44 9.72 -22.85
N LEU A 414 -6.22 10.12 -23.84
CA LEU A 414 -7.64 9.82 -23.93
C LEU A 414 -7.78 8.56 -24.77
N ASP A 415 -8.29 7.52 -24.14
CA ASP A 415 -8.73 6.29 -24.81
C ASP A 415 -10.27 6.39 -24.91
N ASP A 416 -10.75 6.67 -26.12
CA ASP A 416 -12.20 6.66 -26.42
C ASP A 416 -12.48 5.42 -27.27
N ASP A 417 -13.26 4.49 -26.73
CA ASP A 417 -13.67 3.24 -27.40
C ASP A 417 -14.31 3.46 -28.80
N ARG A 418 -14.60 4.71 -29.17
CA ARG A 418 -15.18 5.09 -30.46
C ARG A 418 -14.14 5.49 -31.50
N GLU A 419 -12.87 5.67 -31.11
CA GLU A 419 -11.80 6.10 -31.99
C GLU A 419 -10.71 5.02 -32.09
N GLU A 420 -10.20 4.80 -33.29
CA GLU A 420 -9.11 3.82 -33.54
C GLU A 420 -7.74 4.30 -33.02
N ASN A 421 -7.58 5.58 -32.71
CA ASN A 421 -6.32 6.19 -32.32
C ASN A 421 -6.40 6.80 -30.92
N LEU A 422 -5.34 6.59 -30.12
CA LEU A 422 -5.16 7.25 -28.84
C LEU A 422 -4.86 8.74 -29.04
N SER A 423 -5.58 9.60 -28.35
CA SER A 423 -5.34 11.05 -28.38
C SER A 423 -4.56 11.52 -27.16
N ILE A 424 -3.48 12.29 -27.35
CA ILE A 424 -2.76 12.92 -26.25
C ILE A 424 -3.60 14.08 -25.72
N SER A 425 -3.98 14.01 -24.44
CA SER A 425 -4.83 15.01 -23.78
C SER A 425 -4.08 16.03 -22.93
N ALA A 426 -2.79 15.80 -22.65
CA ALA A 426 -1.93 16.72 -21.89
C ALA A 426 -0.52 16.75 -22.50
N ILE A 427 0.02 17.94 -22.68
CA ILE A 427 1.37 18.22 -23.18
C ILE A 427 2.24 18.83 -22.07
N HIS A 428 3.54 18.98 -22.32
CA HIS A 428 4.51 19.52 -21.35
C HIS A 428 4.48 21.05 -21.33
N ASP A 429 3.39 21.60 -20.81
CA ASP A 429 3.24 22.98 -20.38
C ASP A 429 2.64 23.01 -18.96
N ASP A 430 2.48 24.19 -18.37
CA ASP A 430 1.99 24.31 -16.99
C ASP A 430 0.63 23.64 -16.76
N ALA A 431 -0.28 23.75 -17.72
CA ALA A 431 -1.60 23.11 -17.64
C ALA A 431 -1.48 21.60 -17.81
N GLY A 432 -0.65 21.14 -18.74
CA GLY A 432 -0.37 19.73 -18.97
C GLY A 432 0.31 19.07 -17.79
N TYR A 433 1.29 19.71 -17.17
CA TYR A 433 1.94 19.18 -15.94
C TYR A 433 0.94 19.01 -14.79
N ARG A 434 0.03 19.99 -14.59
CA ARG A 434 -1.04 19.86 -13.58
C ARG A 434 -1.99 18.71 -13.89
N ALA A 435 -2.40 18.57 -15.16
CA ALA A 435 -3.29 17.51 -15.61
C ALA A 435 -2.65 16.11 -15.46
N VAL A 436 -1.36 15.97 -15.83
CA VAL A 436 -0.61 14.70 -15.64
C VAL A 436 -0.50 14.35 -14.17
N ARG A 437 -0.12 15.32 -13.32
CA ARG A 437 -0.03 15.13 -11.87
C ARG A 437 -1.36 14.68 -11.28
N GLU A 438 -2.46 15.34 -11.63
CA GLU A 438 -3.81 14.99 -11.16
C GLU A 438 -4.21 13.57 -11.60
N LYS A 439 -4.01 13.23 -12.88
CA LYS A 439 -4.35 11.92 -13.41
C LYS A 439 -3.50 10.80 -12.81
N LEU A 440 -2.19 11.02 -12.64
CA LEU A 440 -1.33 10.02 -12.01
C LEU A 440 -1.70 9.85 -10.53
N SER A 441 -1.90 10.93 -9.79
CA SER A 441 -2.39 10.90 -8.41
C SER A 441 -3.69 10.09 -8.29
N ALA A 442 -4.66 10.34 -9.18
CA ALA A 442 -5.94 9.63 -9.21
C ALA A 442 -5.80 8.11 -9.46
N GLN A 443 -4.75 7.67 -10.17
CA GLN A 443 -4.48 6.23 -10.36
C GLN A 443 -4.07 5.53 -9.07
N TYR A 444 -3.44 6.23 -8.13
CA TYR A 444 -3.04 5.70 -6.81
C TYR A 444 -4.14 5.84 -5.76
N ASN A 445 -5.26 6.46 -6.09
CA ASN A 445 -6.41 6.50 -5.20
C ASN A 445 -7.16 5.17 -5.25
N LEU A 446 -7.18 4.42 -4.14
CA LEU A 446 -7.86 3.12 -4.07
C LEU A 446 -9.35 3.21 -4.36
N SER A 447 -10.01 4.34 -4.03
CA SER A 447 -11.42 4.54 -4.35
C SER A 447 -11.71 4.57 -5.84
N ASN A 448 -10.72 4.91 -6.69
CA ASN A 448 -10.85 4.86 -8.14
C ASN A 448 -10.54 3.47 -8.71
N ARG A 449 -9.89 2.61 -7.95
CA ARG A 449 -9.47 1.26 -8.37
C ARG A 449 -10.45 0.17 -7.94
N GLU A 450 -11.08 0.35 -6.80
CA GLU A 450 -12.01 -0.61 -6.19
C GLU A 450 -13.46 -0.16 -6.39
N PRO A 451 -14.41 -1.08 -6.69
CA PRO A 451 -15.81 -0.74 -6.76
C PRO A 451 -16.32 -0.18 -5.43
N ASN A 452 -17.08 0.92 -5.47
CA ASN A 452 -17.76 1.43 -4.29
C ASN A 452 -19.01 0.60 -4.03
N LEU A 453 -18.83 -0.49 -3.29
CA LEU A 453 -19.86 -1.46 -2.94
C LEU A 453 -20.09 -1.43 -1.43
N GLN A 454 -21.34 -1.26 -1.02
CA GLN A 454 -21.72 -1.12 0.39
C GLN A 454 -22.91 -2.00 0.73
N VAL A 455 -22.93 -2.56 1.94
CA VAL A 455 -24.14 -3.19 2.47
C VAL A 455 -25.18 -2.09 2.71
N TYR A 456 -26.30 -2.21 2.02
CA TYR A 456 -27.35 -1.19 2.05
C TYR A 456 -28.53 -1.57 2.93
N ASN A 457 -29.00 -2.81 2.84
CA ASN A 457 -30.19 -3.25 3.58
C ASN A 457 -30.20 -4.77 3.78
N VAL A 458 -30.91 -5.20 4.82
CA VAL A 458 -31.31 -6.59 5.04
C VAL A 458 -32.82 -6.64 5.25
N ASP A 459 -33.50 -7.48 4.52
CA ASP A 459 -34.93 -7.74 4.72
C ASP A 459 -35.17 -8.65 5.93
N HIS A 460 -35.18 -8.06 7.12
CA HIS A 460 -35.38 -8.80 8.37
C HIS A 460 -36.80 -9.35 8.57
N GLN A 461 -37.78 -8.77 7.90
CA GLN A 461 -39.20 -9.15 8.05
C GLN A 461 -39.64 -10.16 7.00
N GLY A 462 -38.90 -10.29 5.91
CA GLY A 462 -39.17 -11.20 4.79
C GLY A 462 -38.17 -12.36 4.70
N ASP A 463 -37.55 -12.50 3.54
CA ASP A 463 -36.71 -13.64 3.17
C ASP A 463 -35.22 -13.50 3.58
N ARG A 464 -34.88 -12.48 4.35
CA ARG A 464 -33.51 -12.13 4.77
C ARG A 464 -32.56 -11.80 3.62
N THR A 465 -33.08 -11.34 2.50
CA THR A 465 -32.26 -10.87 1.38
C THR A 465 -31.30 -9.80 1.86
N LEU A 466 -30.01 -10.00 1.56
CA LEU A 466 -28.95 -9.01 1.74
C LEU A 466 -28.82 -8.18 0.48
N THR A 467 -29.08 -6.89 0.57
CA THR A 467 -28.96 -5.94 -0.54
C THR A 467 -27.66 -5.14 -0.39
N LEU A 468 -26.78 -5.27 -1.38
CA LEU A 468 -25.62 -4.41 -1.54
C LEU A 468 -25.91 -3.36 -2.58
N ARG A 469 -25.33 -2.18 -2.40
CA ARG A 469 -25.47 -1.07 -3.34
C ARG A 469 -24.13 -0.72 -3.95
N TYR A 470 -24.10 -0.69 -5.29
CA TYR A 470 -22.94 -0.28 -6.07
C TYR A 470 -23.16 1.13 -6.62
N TYR A 471 -22.30 2.06 -6.21
CA TYR A 471 -22.30 3.43 -6.72
C TYR A 471 -21.34 3.48 -7.90
N LYS A 472 -21.91 3.56 -9.12
CA LYS A 472 -21.11 3.58 -10.35
C LYS A 472 -20.23 4.83 -10.39
N ASP A 473 -18.92 4.64 -10.38
CA ASP A 473 -17.99 5.69 -10.72
C ASP A 473 -17.79 5.70 -12.25
N ARG A 474 -18.01 6.87 -12.88
CA ARG A 474 -17.82 7.07 -14.33
C ARG A 474 -18.50 6.02 -15.21
N ASN A 475 -19.68 5.57 -14.82
CA ASN A 475 -20.48 4.56 -15.55
C ASN A 475 -19.79 3.19 -15.75
N ARG A 476 -18.77 2.86 -14.98
CA ARG A 476 -18.12 1.54 -15.06
C ARG A 476 -19.06 0.44 -14.58
N PRO A 477 -19.31 -0.61 -15.36
CA PRO A 477 -20.02 -1.79 -14.88
C PRO A 477 -19.12 -2.58 -13.89
N LEU A 478 -19.74 -3.40 -13.06
CA LEU A 478 -19.02 -4.41 -12.30
C LEU A 478 -18.42 -5.45 -13.27
N SER A 479 -17.28 -6.01 -12.89
CA SER A 479 -16.61 -7.07 -13.68
C SER A 479 -17.46 -8.33 -13.76
N ASP A 480 -17.31 -9.12 -14.83
CA ASP A 480 -17.94 -10.43 -15.02
C ASP A 480 -17.63 -11.40 -13.88
N THR A 481 -16.48 -11.25 -13.21
CA THR A 481 -16.10 -12.03 -12.02
C THR A 481 -17.02 -11.79 -10.83
N THR A 482 -17.82 -10.72 -10.83
CA THR A 482 -18.81 -10.44 -9.78
C THR A 482 -19.80 -11.57 -9.58
N ASN A 483 -20.14 -12.29 -10.66
CA ASN A 483 -21.02 -13.46 -10.58
C ASN A 483 -20.42 -14.59 -9.72
N GLU A 484 -19.10 -14.73 -9.67
CA GLU A 484 -18.44 -15.69 -8.79
C GLU A 484 -18.32 -15.14 -7.35
N VAL A 485 -17.95 -13.87 -7.21
CA VAL A 485 -17.82 -13.23 -5.90
C VAL A 485 -19.12 -13.21 -5.12
N ILE A 486 -20.27 -12.99 -5.78
CA ILE A 486 -21.58 -13.00 -5.10
C ILE A 486 -21.94 -14.38 -4.54
N LYS A 487 -21.43 -15.48 -5.10
CA LYS A 487 -21.60 -16.83 -4.54
C LYS A 487 -20.92 -16.98 -3.19
N HIS A 488 -19.73 -16.38 -3.03
CA HIS A 488 -19.02 -16.33 -1.74
C HIS A 488 -19.80 -15.49 -0.70
N LEU A 489 -20.37 -14.35 -1.10
CA LEU A 489 -21.26 -13.56 -0.25
C LEU A 489 -22.49 -14.37 0.18
N HIS A 490 -23.14 -15.06 -0.75
CA HIS A 490 -24.28 -15.92 -0.46
C HIS A 490 -23.93 -17.04 0.53
N ARG A 491 -22.76 -17.69 0.34
CA ARG A 491 -22.27 -18.74 1.25
C ARG A 491 -22.10 -18.22 2.68
N LEU A 492 -21.49 -17.04 2.85
CA LEU A 492 -21.27 -16.46 4.17
C LEU A 492 -22.56 -15.91 4.79
N TRP A 493 -23.44 -15.31 3.98
CA TRP A 493 -24.70 -14.76 4.47
C TRP A 493 -25.74 -15.84 4.79
N GLY A 494 -25.78 -16.89 3.97
CA GLY A 494 -26.72 -18.03 4.10
C GLY A 494 -28.10 -17.84 3.49
N PHE A 495 -28.41 -16.65 2.97
CA PHE A 495 -29.66 -16.30 2.31
C PHE A 495 -29.39 -15.58 0.99
N LYS A 496 -30.46 -15.21 0.29
CA LYS A 496 -30.37 -14.48 -0.97
C LYS A 496 -29.53 -13.20 -0.84
N VAL A 497 -28.73 -12.93 -1.85
CA VAL A 497 -27.91 -11.71 -1.97
C VAL A 497 -28.21 -11.04 -3.30
N GLU A 498 -28.37 -9.72 -3.28
CA GLU A 498 -28.61 -8.90 -4.47
C GLU A 498 -27.65 -7.71 -4.48
N ILE A 499 -27.19 -7.33 -5.68
CA ILE A 499 -26.44 -6.10 -5.90
C ILE A 499 -27.27 -5.17 -6.76
N GLU A 500 -27.57 -4.00 -6.21
CA GLU A 500 -28.21 -2.89 -6.91
C GLU A 500 -27.15 -1.92 -7.40
N ALA A 501 -27.15 -1.57 -8.68
CA ALA A 501 -26.37 -0.45 -9.19
C ALA A 501 -27.18 0.84 -9.15
N VAL A 502 -26.55 1.91 -8.66
CA VAL A 502 -27.12 3.26 -8.72
C VAL A 502 -26.67 3.88 -10.04
N GLU A 503 -27.63 4.18 -10.90
CA GLU A 503 -27.40 4.84 -12.18
C GLU A 503 -27.18 6.36 -12.00
N SER A 504 -26.70 7.02 -13.04
CA SER A 504 -26.41 8.46 -13.01
C SER A 504 -27.66 9.35 -12.81
N ASP A 505 -28.85 8.83 -13.11
CA ASP A 505 -30.15 9.47 -12.85
C ASP A 505 -30.66 9.26 -11.42
N GLY A 506 -29.94 8.48 -10.60
CA GLY A 506 -30.33 8.12 -9.23
C GLY A 506 -31.25 6.91 -9.14
N GLU A 507 -31.68 6.34 -10.27
CA GLU A 507 -32.42 5.08 -10.25
C GLU A 507 -31.54 3.91 -9.83
N THR A 508 -32.11 2.91 -9.16
CA THR A 508 -31.44 1.68 -8.77
C THR A 508 -31.94 0.51 -9.58
N ARG A 509 -31.02 -0.32 -10.07
CA ARG A 509 -31.34 -1.54 -10.81
C ARG A 509 -30.56 -2.71 -10.25
N ILE A 510 -31.25 -3.85 -10.04
CA ILE A 510 -30.60 -5.09 -9.65
C ILE A 510 -29.78 -5.59 -10.83
N THR A 511 -28.46 -5.70 -10.65
CA THR A 511 -27.52 -6.14 -11.69
C THR A 511 -27.06 -7.57 -11.46
N HIS A 512 -26.92 -8.01 -10.21
CA HIS A 512 -26.47 -9.35 -9.85
C HIS A 512 -27.31 -9.92 -8.72
N ARG A 513 -27.53 -11.24 -8.75
CA ARG A 513 -28.33 -11.95 -7.74
C ARG A 513 -27.78 -13.37 -7.52
N CYS A 514 -27.77 -13.82 -6.27
CA CYS A 514 -27.46 -15.21 -5.93
C CYS A 514 -28.43 -15.70 -4.81
N PRO A 515 -29.12 -16.86 -4.97
CA PRO A 515 -29.13 -17.70 -6.19
C PRO A 515 -29.75 -16.99 -7.38
N GLN A 516 -29.35 -17.38 -8.56
CA GLN A 516 -30.03 -16.95 -9.79
C GLN A 516 -31.50 -17.40 -9.73
N PRO A 517 -32.46 -16.61 -10.27
CA PRO A 517 -33.83 -17.09 -10.43
C PRO A 517 -33.78 -18.35 -11.29
N ALA A 518 -34.58 -19.34 -10.90
CA ALA A 518 -34.74 -20.51 -11.78
C ALA A 518 -35.18 -19.99 -13.17
N SER A 519 -34.42 -20.40 -14.22
CA SER A 519 -34.85 -20.07 -15.58
C SER A 519 -36.25 -20.58 -15.74
N GLU A 520 -37.22 -19.68 -16.03
CA GLU A 520 -38.51 -20.08 -16.54
C GLU A 520 -38.19 -20.95 -17.75
N GLU A 521 -38.51 -22.25 -17.67
CA GLU A 521 -38.51 -23.13 -18.84
C GLU A 521 -39.40 -22.45 -19.86
N LEU A 522 -38.82 -21.95 -20.94
CA LEU A 522 -39.54 -21.58 -22.15
C LEU A 522 -40.31 -22.81 -22.58
N THR A 523 -41.53 -22.96 -22.11
CA THR A 523 -42.50 -23.87 -22.76
C THR A 523 -42.71 -23.32 -24.16
N ILE A 524 -42.01 -23.93 -25.10
CA ILE A 524 -42.30 -23.80 -26.53
C ILE A 524 -43.57 -24.59 -26.75
N ASP A 525 -44.71 -23.91 -26.84
CA ASP A 525 -45.93 -24.43 -27.46
C ASP A 525 -45.79 -24.38 -28.99
#